data_e736c4baaa7110226ddcbf8a0471485f
#
_entry.id   e736c4baaa7110226ddcbf8a0471485f
#
_cell.length_a   1.000
_cell.length_b   1.000
_cell.length_c   1.000
_cell.angle_alpha   90.00
_cell.angle_beta   90.00
_cell.angle_gamma   90.00
#
_symmetry.space_group_name_H-M   'P 1'
#
loop_
_entity.id
_entity.type
_entity.pdbx_description
1 polymer ?
#
loop_
_entity_poly.entity_id
_entity_poly.type
_entity_poly.pdbx_seq_one_letter_code
_entity_poly.pdbx_strand_id
1 'polypeptide(L)'
;GSGNGLALYLGIPMNESAALRRINRFESVGIDCGKIGERCFFNIAGIGFDASVSDRFASETFRGPVGYLRTIINVISKYKPKKYILDIDGKVYEREAFMISVANSPQYGNNAYIAPNASINDGVLDVCIVHKFPLYTLPMMIFHLFNKTADQSEYVEIIPGKKICIEQEGKAPLHLDGEPMDLGNKIDIEVQGNALKIIC
;
A
#
# COMPACT_ATOMS: atom_id res chain seq x y z
N GLY A 1 5.20 -10.22 -9.40
CA GLY A 1 4.10 -9.33 -9.76
C GLY A 1 4.52 -8.28 -10.77
N SER A 2 3.58 -7.75 -11.52
CA SER A 2 3.86 -6.79 -12.61
C SER A 2 4.38 -5.42 -12.13
N GLY A 3 4.10 -5.04 -10.88
CA GLY A 3 4.48 -3.74 -10.33
C GLY A 3 5.90 -3.67 -9.78
N ASN A 4 6.46 -4.80 -9.34
CA ASN A 4 7.82 -4.96 -8.81
C ASN A 4 8.23 -3.91 -7.77
N GLY A 5 7.29 -3.42 -6.92
CA GLY A 5 7.51 -2.30 -6.00
C GLY A 5 8.72 -2.49 -5.08
N LEU A 6 8.78 -3.62 -4.38
CA LEU A 6 9.88 -3.92 -3.46
C LEU A 6 11.22 -4.06 -4.20
N ALA A 7 11.24 -4.72 -5.35
CA ALA A 7 12.44 -4.88 -6.15
C ALA A 7 12.98 -3.54 -6.70
N LEU A 8 12.06 -2.66 -7.15
CA LEU A 8 12.42 -1.31 -7.60
C LEU A 8 12.97 -0.46 -6.45
N TYR A 9 12.35 -0.56 -5.25
CA TYR A 9 12.84 0.14 -4.07
C TYR A 9 14.23 -0.31 -3.65
N LEU A 10 14.48 -1.62 -3.66
CA LEU A 10 15.79 -2.21 -3.36
C LEU A 10 16.85 -2.00 -4.47
N GLY A 11 16.47 -1.34 -5.57
CA GLY A 11 17.37 -1.12 -6.70
C GLY A 11 17.80 -2.41 -7.42
N ILE A 12 16.98 -3.46 -7.32
CA ILE A 12 17.25 -4.73 -8.03
C ILE A 12 17.05 -4.48 -9.53
N PRO A 13 18.07 -4.77 -10.37
CA PRO A 13 17.95 -4.57 -11.80
C PRO A 13 16.82 -5.40 -12.41
N MET A 14 16.02 -4.81 -13.30
CA MET A 14 14.97 -5.52 -14.04
C MET A 14 15.52 -6.38 -15.18
N ASN A 15 16.79 -6.21 -15.55
CA ASN A 15 17.48 -7.06 -16.50
C ASN A 15 17.98 -8.33 -15.81
N GLU A 16 17.59 -9.50 -16.31
CA GLU A 16 17.89 -10.81 -15.72
C GLU A 16 19.39 -11.03 -15.47
N SER A 17 20.23 -10.76 -16.47
CA SER A 17 21.67 -10.94 -16.34
C SER A 17 22.30 -10.01 -15.29
N ALA A 18 21.78 -8.80 -15.14
CA ALA A 18 22.24 -7.86 -14.11
C ALA A 18 21.74 -8.28 -12.72
N ALA A 19 20.50 -8.79 -12.60
CA ALA A 19 19.97 -9.32 -11.37
C ALA A 19 20.76 -10.56 -10.89
N LEU A 20 21.10 -11.49 -11.79
CA LEU A 20 21.93 -12.65 -11.47
C LEU A 20 23.33 -12.24 -10.98
N ARG A 21 23.95 -11.23 -11.61
CA ARG A 21 25.25 -10.71 -11.12
C ARG A 21 25.13 -10.12 -9.71
N ARG A 22 23.98 -9.54 -9.36
CA ARG A 22 23.73 -9.01 -8.01
C ARG A 22 23.71 -10.13 -6.97
N ILE A 23 23.02 -11.24 -7.28
CA ILE A 23 22.98 -12.43 -6.42
C ILE A 23 24.41 -12.93 -6.11
N ASN A 24 25.31 -12.92 -7.08
CA ASN A 24 26.67 -13.40 -6.91
C ASN A 24 27.54 -12.52 -5.99
N ARG A 25 27.10 -11.32 -5.63
CA ARG A 25 27.80 -10.47 -4.64
C ARG A 25 27.53 -10.89 -3.21
N PHE A 26 26.46 -11.66 -2.97
CA PHE A 26 26.01 -12.10 -1.64
C PHE A 26 25.80 -10.94 -0.64
N GLU A 27 25.62 -9.72 -1.13
CA GLU A 27 25.23 -8.59 -0.30
C GLU A 27 23.76 -8.75 0.07
N SER A 28 23.44 -8.67 1.37
CA SER A 28 22.06 -8.83 1.83
C SER A 28 21.68 -7.70 2.76
N VAL A 29 20.43 -7.29 2.67
CA VAL A 29 19.78 -6.34 3.58
C VAL A 29 18.67 -7.03 4.34
N GLY A 30 18.59 -6.79 5.66
CA GLY A 30 17.44 -7.18 6.47
C GLY A 30 16.32 -6.21 6.26
N ILE A 31 15.11 -6.71 6.04
CA ILE A 31 13.91 -5.91 5.89
C ILE A 31 12.87 -6.30 6.92
N ASP A 32 12.08 -5.34 7.31
CA ASP A 32 10.95 -5.51 8.19
C ASP A 32 9.74 -6.06 7.42
N CYS A 33 8.71 -6.48 8.13
CA CYS A 33 7.40 -6.76 7.56
C CYS A 33 6.29 -6.24 8.47
N GLY A 34 5.14 -5.97 7.89
CA GLY A 34 3.91 -5.86 8.66
C GLY A 34 3.30 -7.24 8.86
N LYS A 35 2.98 -7.59 10.11
CA LYS A 35 2.42 -8.89 10.48
C LYS A 35 0.96 -8.75 10.86
N ILE A 36 0.10 -9.64 10.30
CA ILE A 36 -1.32 -9.76 10.60
C ILE A 36 -1.61 -11.23 10.93
N GLY A 37 -1.78 -11.54 12.22
CA GLY A 37 -1.85 -12.93 12.68
C GLY A 37 -0.58 -13.69 12.29
N GLU A 38 -0.71 -14.77 11.51
CA GLU A 38 0.43 -15.55 11.03
C GLU A 38 0.95 -15.11 9.64
N ARG A 39 0.38 -14.06 9.06
CA ARG A 39 0.72 -13.60 7.71
C ARG A 39 1.59 -12.35 7.76
N CYS A 40 2.52 -12.25 6.82
CA CYS A 40 3.36 -11.07 6.64
C CYS A 40 3.10 -10.43 5.28
N PHE A 41 3.20 -9.10 5.25
CA PHE A 41 3.36 -8.34 4.01
C PHE A 41 4.66 -7.53 4.08
N PHE A 42 5.33 -7.41 2.96
CA PHE A 42 6.63 -6.76 2.86
C PHE A 42 6.57 -5.41 2.15
N ASN A 43 5.48 -5.17 1.45
CA ASN A 43 5.27 -3.95 0.71
C ASN A 43 4.12 -3.13 1.32
N ILE A 44 2.87 -3.44 1.03
CA ILE A 44 1.71 -2.67 1.49
C ILE A 44 0.51 -3.59 1.77
N ALA A 45 -0.17 -3.34 2.89
CA ALA A 45 -1.51 -3.82 3.14
C ALA A 45 -2.53 -2.71 2.84
N GLY A 46 -3.52 -2.97 1.99
CA GLY A 46 -4.52 -1.98 1.59
C GLY A 46 -5.94 -2.36 1.98
N ILE A 47 -6.71 -1.39 2.47
CA ILE A 47 -8.07 -1.53 2.97
C ILE A 47 -8.99 -0.53 2.26
N GLY A 48 -10.19 -0.96 1.93
CA GLY A 48 -11.19 -0.07 1.32
C GLY A 48 -11.12 -0.06 -0.20
N PHE A 49 -11.01 1.12 -0.82
CA PHE A 49 -11.01 1.27 -2.28
C PHE A 49 -9.89 0.45 -2.94
N ASP A 50 -8.69 0.48 -2.39
CA ASP A 50 -7.51 -0.21 -2.90
C ASP A 50 -7.75 -1.72 -3.06
N ALA A 51 -8.28 -2.36 -2.02
CA ALA A 51 -8.63 -3.77 -2.08
C ALA A 51 -9.81 -4.05 -3.02
N SER A 52 -10.80 -3.14 -3.11
CA SER A 52 -11.93 -3.26 -4.05
C SER A 52 -11.48 -3.19 -5.50
N VAL A 53 -10.42 -2.44 -5.79
CA VAL A 53 -9.81 -2.35 -7.12
C VAL A 53 -9.03 -3.62 -7.42
N SER A 54 -8.23 -4.11 -6.47
CA SER A 54 -7.44 -5.34 -6.63
C SER A 54 -8.34 -6.54 -6.98
N ASP A 55 -9.48 -6.67 -6.31
CA ASP A 55 -10.46 -7.74 -6.55
C ASP A 55 -11.10 -7.65 -7.95
N ARG A 56 -11.45 -6.44 -8.41
CA ARG A 56 -12.03 -6.22 -9.74
C ARG A 56 -11.00 -6.40 -10.86
N PHE A 57 -9.77 -5.97 -10.66
CA PHE A 57 -8.70 -6.15 -11.65
C PHE A 57 -8.31 -7.61 -11.84
N ALA A 58 -8.48 -8.47 -10.83
CA ALA A 58 -8.30 -9.90 -10.96
C ALA A 58 -9.37 -10.56 -11.87
N SER A 59 -10.53 -9.92 -12.03
CA SER A 59 -11.71 -10.49 -12.74
C SER A 59 -12.00 -9.90 -14.12
N GLU A 60 -11.45 -8.74 -14.50
CA GLU A 60 -11.78 -8.05 -15.76
C GLU A 60 -10.60 -7.98 -16.73
N THR A 61 -10.85 -8.34 -18.00
CA THR A 61 -9.89 -8.20 -19.11
C THR A 61 -10.00 -6.79 -19.72
N PHE A 62 -9.06 -5.90 -19.39
CA PHE A 62 -9.08 -4.53 -19.91
C PHE A 62 -8.59 -4.45 -21.35
N ARG A 63 -9.39 -3.82 -22.22
CA ARG A 63 -8.99 -3.52 -23.60
C ARG A 63 -8.42 -2.10 -23.68
N GLY A 64 -7.08 -1.99 -23.51
CA GLY A 64 -6.31 -0.78 -23.74
C GLY A 64 -6.31 0.25 -22.59
N PRO A 65 -5.37 1.22 -22.61
CA PRO A 65 -5.17 2.18 -21.50
C PRO A 65 -6.37 3.12 -21.28
N VAL A 66 -7.14 3.46 -22.31
CA VAL A 66 -8.34 4.32 -22.20
C VAL A 66 -9.48 3.57 -21.49
N GLY A 67 -9.67 2.27 -21.75
CA GLY A 67 -10.65 1.44 -21.06
C GLY A 67 -10.32 1.32 -19.58
N TYR A 68 -9.05 1.13 -19.26
CA TYR A 68 -8.53 1.11 -17.89
C TYR A 68 -8.83 2.40 -17.13
N LEU A 69 -8.47 3.56 -17.68
CA LEU A 69 -8.70 4.85 -17.05
C LEU A 69 -10.20 5.13 -16.83
N ARG A 70 -11.04 4.82 -17.81
CA ARG A 70 -12.50 4.97 -17.67
C ARG A 70 -13.08 4.11 -16.56
N THR A 71 -12.59 2.88 -16.41
CA THR A 71 -13.04 1.98 -15.36
C THR A 71 -12.61 2.48 -13.98
N ILE A 72 -11.37 2.94 -13.82
CA ILE A 72 -10.90 3.56 -12.58
C ILE A 72 -11.78 4.75 -12.20
N ILE A 73 -12.01 5.70 -13.10
CA ILE A 73 -12.84 6.88 -12.84
C ILE A 73 -14.27 6.47 -12.43
N ASN A 74 -14.84 5.47 -13.10
CA ASN A 74 -16.19 4.98 -12.78
C ASN A 74 -16.25 4.29 -11.41
N VAL A 75 -15.21 3.54 -11.04
CA VAL A 75 -15.13 2.91 -9.71
C VAL A 75 -14.94 3.96 -8.63
N ILE A 76 -14.02 4.92 -8.81
CA ILE A 76 -13.79 6.04 -7.89
C ILE A 76 -15.08 6.84 -7.67
N SER A 77 -15.81 7.18 -8.75
CA SER A 77 -17.01 8.02 -8.66
C SER A 77 -18.17 7.37 -7.90
N LYS A 78 -18.21 6.04 -7.84
CA LYS A 78 -19.25 5.25 -7.16
C LYS A 78 -18.84 4.81 -5.76
N TYR A 79 -17.57 4.86 -5.43
CA TYR A 79 -17.08 4.43 -4.12
C TYR A 79 -17.41 5.49 -3.06
N LYS A 80 -17.95 5.03 -1.94
CA LYS A 80 -18.26 5.89 -0.80
C LYS A 80 -17.19 5.68 0.27
N PRO A 81 -16.57 6.75 0.78
CA PRO A 81 -15.69 6.66 1.94
C PRO A 81 -16.39 5.95 3.09
N LYS A 82 -15.62 5.25 3.90
CA LYS A 82 -16.10 4.54 5.09
C LYS A 82 -15.50 5.15 6.35
N LYS A 83 -16.18 4.92 7.48
CA LYS A 83 -15.67 5.29 8.80
C LYS A 83 -14.75 4.19 9.32
N TYR A 84 -13.62 4.60 9.85
CA TYR A 84 -12.62 3.74 10.47
C TYR A 84 -12.26 4.28 11.86
N ILE A 85 -12.03 3.36 12.79
CA ILE A 85 -11.40 3.64 14.06
C ILE A 85 -10.00 3.03 14.00
N LEU A 86 -8.98 3.86 14.19
CA LEU A 86 -7.59 3.49 14.10
C LEU A 86 -6.96 3.67 15.48
N ASP A 87 -6.44 2.61 16.08
CA ASP A 87 -5.56 2.70 17.24
C ASP A 87 -4.12 2.52 16.72
N ILE A 88 -3.31 3.57 16.82
CA ILE A 88 -1.92 3.56 16.40
C ILE A 88 -1.06 3.85 17.63
N ASP A 89 -0.34 2.83 18.11
CA ASP A 89 0.51 2.89 19.29
C ASP A 89 -0.23 3.43 20.55
N GLY A 90 -1.52 3.06 20.72
CA GLY A 90 -2.36 3.48 21.85
C GLY A 90 -3.04 4.83 21.66
N LYS A 91 -2.89 5.48 20.50
CA LYS A 91 -3.59 6.71 20.17
C LYS A 91 -4.73 6.44 19.18
N VAL A 92 -5.95 6.78 19.59
CA VAL A 92 -7.15 6.52 18.80
C VAL A 92 -7.45 7.68 17.87
N TYR A 93 -7.75 7.35 16.61
CA TYR A 93 -8.16 8.27 15.56
C TYR A 93 -9.45 7.78 14.92
N GLU A 94 -10.44 8.65 14.80
CA GLU A 94 -11.63 8.40 14.00
C GLU A 94 -11.49 9.11 12.66
N ARG A 95 -11.58 8.38 11.55
CA ARG A 95 -11.42 8.94 10.20
C ARG A 95 -12.48 8.43 9.24
N GLU A 96 -12.97 9.30 8.39
CA GLU A 96 -13.71 8.91 7.19
C GLU A 96 -12.71 8.89 6.03
N ALA A 97 -12.45 7.70 5.49
CA ALA A 97 -11.44 7.52 4.47
C ALA A 97 -11.97 6.81 3.22
N PHE A 98 -11.43 7.20 2.09
CA PHE A 98 -11.60 6.54 0.81
C PHE A 98 -10.84 5.20 0.79
N MET A 99 -9.62 5.21 1.30
CA MET A 99 -8.80 4.03 1.51
C MET A 99 -7.79 4.25 2.64
N ILE A 100 -7.32 3.14 3.20
CA ILE A 100 -6.22 3.12 4.15
C ILE A 100 -5.18 2.14 3.64
N SER A 101 -3.90 2.56 3.61
CA SER A 101 -2.78 1.71 3.24
C SER A 101 -1.76 1.72 4.37
N VAL A 102 -1.40 0.54 4.86
CA VAL A 102 -0.32 0.38 5.83
C VAL A 102 0.92 -0.05 5.05
N ALA A 103 1.88 0.85 4.98
CA ALA A 103 3.04 0.73 4.12
C ALA A 103 4.30 0.39 4.92
N ASN A 104 4.98 -0.70 4.55
CA ASN A 104 6.34 -1.02 4.96
C ASN A 104 7.35 -0.48 3.93
N SER A 105 6.95 -0.36 2.67
CA SER A 105 7.75 0.23 1.60
C SER A 105 7.04 1.43 0.97
N PRO A 106 7.79 2.35 0.32
CA PRO A 106 7.22 3.61 -0.16
C PRO A 106 6.16 3.49 -1.25
N GLN A 107 6.18 2.41 -2.04
CA GLN A 107 5.41 2.36 -3.28
C GLN A 107 4.60 1.09 -3.45
N TYR A 108 3.46 1.20 -4.13
CA TYR A 108 2.69 0.04 -4.58
C TYR A 108 3.42 -0.78 -5.65
N GLY A 109 4.21 -0.11 -6.48
CA GLY A 109 4.86 -0.63 -7.67
C GLY A 109 4.75 0.37 -8.82
N ASN A 110 5.43 0.11 -9.94
CA ASN A 110 5.44 0.96 -11.13
C ASN A 110 5.72 2.45 -10.81
N ASN A 111 6.52 2.73 -9.76
CA ASN A 111 6.83 4.07 -9.25
C ASN A 111 5.62 4.88 -8.74
N ALA A 112 4.56 4.24 -8.27
CA ALA A 112 3.45 4.89 -7.58
C ALA A 112 3.69 4.91 -6.07
N TYR A 113 4.10 6.06 -5.52
CA TYR A 113 4.54 6.24 -4.13
C TYR A 113 3.40 6.78 -3.28
N ILE A 114 2.87 5.97 -2.34
CA ILE A 114 1.84 6.40 -1.39
C ILE A 114 2.44 6.87 -0.05
N ALA A 115 3.56 6.30 0.35
CA ALA A 115 4.30 6.63 1.56
C ALA A 115 5.75 7.01 1.19
N PRO A 116 6.00 8.22 0.62
CA PRO A 116 7.30 8.56 0.05
C PRO A 116 8.49 8.40 1.00
N ASN A 117 8.24 8.57 2.30
CA ASN A 117 9.26 8.54 3.36
C ASN A 117 9.36 7.18 4.07
N ALA A 118 8.53 6.19 3.71
CA ALA A 118 8.59 4.86 4.33
C ALA A 118 9.92 4.17 4.10
N SER A 119 10.38 3.43 5.10
CA SER A 119 11.64 2.70 5.08
C SER A 119 11.44 1.26 5.54
N ILE A 120 11.94 0.32 4.75
CA ILE A 120 11.75 -1.13 4.98
C ILE A 120 12.53 -1.71 6.15
N ASN A 121 13.29 -0.93 6.90
CA ASN A 121 14.20 -1.40 7.95
C ASN A 121 14.35 -0.44 9.14
N ASP A 122 13.38 0.44 9.37
CA ASP A 122 13.38 1.38 10.48
C ASP A 122 12.49 0.96 11.67
N GLY A 123 11.83 -0.19 11.54
CA GLY A 123 10.94 -0.73 12.58
C GLY A 123 9.62 0.02 12.73
N VAL A 124 9.15 0.69 11.66
CA VAL A 124 7.92 1.47 11.63
C VAL A 124 7.11 1.13 10.37
N LEU A 125 5.79 1.23 10.46
CA LEU A 125 4.88 1.16 9.33
C LEU A 125 4.19 2.52 9.17
N ASP A 126 4.04 2.99 7.93
CA ASP A 126 3.34 4.23 7.62
C ASP A 126 1.86 3.96 7.30
N VAL A 127 0.97 4.47 8.15
CA VAL A 127 -0.48 4.41 7.93
C VAL A 127 -0.90 5.59 7.07
N CYS A 128 -1.12 5.34 5.79
CA CYS A 128 -1.54 6.33 4.80
C CYS A 128 -3.07 6.33 4.71
N ILE A 129 -3.70 7.41 5.12
CA ILE A 129 -5.15 7.61 5.12
C ILE A 129 -5.48 8.55 3.95
N VAL A 130 -6.16 8.04 2.94
CA VAL A 130 -6.64 8.86 1.83
C VAL A 130 -8.08 9.27 2.11
N HIS A 131 -8.27 10.56 2.37
CA HIS A 131 -9.57 11.15 2.61
C HIS A 131 -10.40 11.26 1.33
N LYS A 132 -11.68 11.60 1.49
CA LYS A 132 -12.54 11.92 0.35
C LYS A 132 -11.99 13.13 -0.40
N PHE A 133 -11.90 13.02 -1.71
CA PHE A 133 -11.45 14.09 -2.59
C PHE A 133 -12.41 14.30 -3.76
N PRO A 134 -12.54 15.53 -4.29
CA PRO A 134 -13.30 15.80 -5.49
C PRO A 134 -12.66 15.16 -6.73
N LEU A 135 -13.45 14.61 -7.65
CA LEU A 135 -12.91 13.93 -8.84
C LEU A 135 -12.01 14.81 -9.72
N TYR A 136 -12.22 16.12 -9.72
CA TYR A 136 -11.37 17.04 -10.49
C TYR A 136 -9.94 17.14 -9.94
N THR A 137 -9.69 16.71 -8.70
CA THR A 137 -8.35 16.67 -8.08
C THR A 137 -7.58 15.38 -8.42
N LEU A 138 -8.24 14.39 -9.04
CA LEU A 138 -7.62 13.12 -9.38
C LEU A 138 -6.32 13.25 -10.20
N PRO A 139 -6.21 14.14 -11.21
CA PRO A 139 -4.94 14.33 -11.92
C PRO A 139 -3.81 14.81 -10.99
N MET A 140 -4.11 15.67 -10.01
CA MET A 140 -3.14 16.13 -9.03
C MET A 140 -2.74 15.01 -8.05
N MET A 141 -3.70 14.19 -7.61
CA MET A 141 -3.43 13.02 -6.77
C MET A 141 -2.49 12.03 -7.49
N ILE A 142 -2.75 11.77 -8.78
CA ILE A 142 -1.88 10.94 -9.61
C ILE A 142 -0.49 11.57 -9.73
N PHE A 143 -0.41 12.89 -9.97
CA PHE A 143 0.86 13.61 -10.01
C PHE A 143 1.66 13.41 -8.71
N HIS A 144 1.04 13.57 -7.55
CA HIS A 144 1.67 13.38 -6.25
C HIS A 144 2.20 11.95 -6.06
N LEU A 145 1.42 10.93 -6.47
CA LEU A 145 1.86 9.52 -6.38
C LEU A 145 3.13 9.25 -7.20
N PHE A 146 3.23 9.79 -8.42
CA PHE A 146 4.39 9.53 -9.28
C PHE A 146 5.59 10.44 -9.02
N ASN A 147 5.39 11.59 -8.35
CA ASN A 147 6.46 12.52 -8.00
C ASN A 147 6.96 12.37 -6.55
N LYS A 148 6.55 11.31 -5.85
CA LYS A 148 6.96 11.03 -4.45
C LYS A 148 6.60 12.18 -3.48
N THR A 149 5.46 12.78 -3.68
CA THR A 149 4.95 13.91 -2.89
C THR A 149 3.54 13.66 -2.38
N ALA A 150 3.14 12.39 -2.20
CA ALA A 150 1.81 12.04 -1.72
C ALA A 150 1.52 12.63 -0.32
N ASP A 151 2.54 12.74 0.52
CA ASP A 151 2.53 13.38 1.83
C ASP A 151 2.28 14.90 1.82
N GLN A 152 2.40 15.56 0.66
CA GLN A 152 2.11 16.99 0.48
C GLN A 152 0.67 17.25 0.03
N SER A 153 -0.10 16.19 -0.25
CA SER A 153 -1.51 16.33 -0.63
C SER A 153 -2.38 16.58 0.60
N GLU A 154 -3.26 17.57 0.56
CA GLU A 154 -4.27 17.81 1.60
C GLU A 154 -5.25 16.64 1.83
N TYR A 155 -5.32 15.70 0.87
CA TYR A 155 -6.17 14.51 0.94
C TYR A 155 -5.47 13.28 1.46
N VAL A 156 -4.19 13.37 1.83
CA VAL A 156 -3.40 12.25 2.34
C VAL A 156 -2.83 12.60 3.70
N GLU A 157 -3.19 11.82 4.71
CA GLU A 157 -2.62 11.88 6.07
C GLU A 157 -1.74 10.65 6.25
N ILE A 158 -0.49 10.83 6.74
CA ILE A 158 0.42 9.71 7.02
C ILE A 158 0.78 9.73 8.50
N ILE A 159 0.53 8.62 9.19
CA ILE A 159 0.80 8.45 10.61
C ILE A 159 1.71 7.24 10.79
N PRO A 160 2.95 7.41 11.24
CA PRO A 160 3.82 6.29 11.53
C PRO A 160 3.39 5.55 12.80
N GLY A 161 3.56 4.23 12.82
CA GLY A 161 3.24 3.42 14.00
C GLY A 161 3.84 2.02 13.94
N LYS A 162 3.90 1.37 15.11
CA LYS A 162 4.43 0.00 15.27
C LYS A 162 3.34 -1.02 15.51
N LYS A 163 2.31 -0.63 16.25
CA LYS A 163 1.13 -1.43 16.53
C LYS A 163 -0.09 -0.67 16.04
N ILE A 164 -0.81 -1.26 15.13
CA ILE A 164 -1.92 -0.62 14.43
C ILE A 164 -3.12 -1.54 14.52
N CYS A 165 -4.22 -1.05 15.08
CA CYS A 165 -5.50 -1.72 15.03
C CYS A 165 -6.44 -0.90 14.16
N ILE A 166 -7.07 -1.51 13.17
CA ILE A 166 -8.02 -0.87 12.27
C ILE A 166 -9.37 -1.55 12.43
N GLU A 167 -10.36 -0.80 12.87
CA GLU A 167 -11.74 -1.27 12.97
C GLU A 167 -12.63 -0.51 11.97
N GLN A 168 -13.57 -1.23 11.35
CA GLN A 168 -14.51 -0.69 10.37
C GLN A 168 -15.88 -1.33 10.49
N GLU A 169 -16.92 -0.65 10.05
CA GLU A 169 -18.26 -1.24 9.95
C GLU A 169 -18.35 -2.24 8.79
N GLY A 170 -18.75 -3.47 9.12
CA GLY A 170 -18.94 -4.54 8.13
C GLY A 170 -17.62 -5.10 7.59
N LYS A 171 -17.76 -6.00 6.61
CA LYS A 171 -16.59 -6.56 5.91
C LYS A 171 -16.00 -5.52 4.98
N ALA A 172 -14.68 -5.31 5.04
CA ALA A 172 -13.98 -4.57 4.01
C ALA A 172 -13.02 -5.51 3.27
N PRO A 173 -12.95 -5.35 1.98
CA PRO A 173 -11.90 -5.97 1.23
C PRO A 173 -10.56 -5.47 1.75
N LEU A 174 -9.64 -6.40 1.93
CA LEU A 174 -8.25 -6.16 2.30
C LEU A 174 -7.37 -6.87 1.30
N HIS A 175 -6.20 -6.33 1.00
CA HIS A 175 -5.15 -7.05 0.31
C HIS A 175 -3.82 -6.96 1.07
N LEU A 176 -3.00 -8.00 0.95
CA LEU A 176 -1.61 -8.02 1.40
C LEU A 176 -0.72 -8.16 0.15
N ASP A 177 0.12 -7.17 -0.11
CA ASP A 177 1.01 -7.14 -1.29
C ASP A 177 0.29 -7.39 -2.63
N GLY A 178 -0.99 -6.98 -2.72
CA GLY A 178 -1.85 -7.15 -3.88
C GLY A 178 -2.69 -8.43 -3.89
N GLU A 179 -2.51 -9.34 -2.93
CA GLU A 179 -3.32 -10.55 -2.80
C GLU A 179 -4.56 -10.31 -1.92
N PRO A 180 -5.78 -10.51 -2.44
CA PRO A 180 -7.01 -10.29 -1.69
C PRO A 180 -7.13 -11.22 -0.47
N MET A 181 -7.63 -10.68 0.64
CA MET A 181 -7.82 -11.37 1.91
C MET A 181 -9.17 -11.02 2.53
N ASP A 182 -9.73 -11.92 3.33
CA ASP A 182 -10.88 -11.68 4.21
C ASP A 182 -10.44 -11.91 5.67
N LEU A 183 -10.24 -10.82 6.41
CA LEU A 183 -9.83 -10.85 7.82
C LEU A 183 -10.88 -10.26 8.76
N GLY A 184 -12.10 -10.05 8.28
CA GLY A 184 -13.19 -9.50 9.08
C GLY A 184 -13.19 -7.97 9.19
N ASN A 185 -13.71 -7.46 10.31
CA ASN A 185 -13.90 -6.02 10.52
C ASN A 185 -12.89 -5.38 11.46
N LYS A 186 -12.05 -6.18 12.10
CA LYS A 186 -10.96 -5.74 12.97
C LYS A 186 -9.64 -6.37 12.50
N ILE A 187 -8.66 -5.54 12.27
CA ILE A 187 -7.36 -5.93 11.72
C ILE A 187 -6.28 -5.40 12.64
N ASP A 188 -5.57 -6.31 13.30
CA ASP A 188 -4.42 -5.98 14.15
C ASP A 188 -3.13 -6.22 13.36
N ILE A 189 -2.31 -5.18 13.26
CA ILE A 189 -1.05 -5.16 12.50
C ILE A 189 0.06 -4.74 13.44
N GLU A 190 1.18 -5.46 13.40
CA GLU A 190 2.39 -5.03 14.07
C GLU A 190 3.61 -5.13 13.14
N VAL A 191 4.59 -4.26 13.34
CA VAL A 191 5.85 -4.36 12.62
C VAL A 191 6.69 -5.47 13.24
N GLN A 192 7.26 -6.32 12.39
CA GLN A 192 8.29 -7.28 12.77
C GLN A 192 9.61 -6.88 12.11
N GLY A 193 10.55 -6.42 12.94
CA GLY A 193 11.87 -5.98 12.47
C GLY A 193 12.73 -7.13 11.98
N ASN A 194 13.51 -6.86 10.92
CA ASN A 194 14.46 -7.81 10.33
C ASN A 194 13.86 -9.19 10.02
N ALA A 195 12.64 -9.19 9.52
CA ALA A 195 11.83 -10.39 9.28
C ALA A 195 12.35 -11.23 8.10
N LEU A 196 12.99 -10.60 7.13
CA LEU A 196 13.50 -11.26 5.93
C LEU A 196 14.86 -10.67 5.51
N LYS A 197 15.78 -11.52 5.07
CA LYS A 197 17.02 -11.09 4.41
C LYS A 197 16.89 -11.23 2.91
N ILE A 198 17.11 -10.15 2.19
CA ILE A 198 17.07 -10.12 0.72
C ILE A 198 18.47 -9.85 0.18
N ILE A 199 18.88 -10.63 -0.80
CA ILE A 199 20.11 -10.37 -1.56
C ILE A 199 19.79 -9.29 -2.60
N CYS A 200 20.48 -8.15 -2.50
CA CYS A 200 20.23 -7.00 -3.38
C CYS A 200 21.50 -6.18 -3.66
#